data_43e2311bf3272ef9bf55a7d0a72bf8db
#
_entry.id   43e2311bf3272ef9bf55a7d0a72bf8db
#
_cell.length_a   1.000
_cell.length_b   1.000
_cell.length_c   1.000
_cell.angle_alpha   90.00
_cell.angle_beta   90.00
_cell.angle_gamma   90.00
#
_symmetry.space_group_name_H-M   'P 1'
#
loop_
_entity.id
_entity.type
_entity.pdbx_description
1 polymer ?
#
loop_
_entity_poly.entity_id
_entity_poly.type
_entity_poly.pdbx_seq_one_letter_code
_entity_poly.pdbx_strand_id
1 'polypeptide(L)'
;IIGGAGSAAFEVMRDMVYNLPVLTPPRWVRSRTTPVALENLLVDLVELLNHPSDAHRVFEAAGPEVLSYQQQFIRFMAVSGKHRPLIPIPLPTRWISVWFLNVITSVPPTIAKALIQGLKHDLIADDRALRALIPQTLIPFDQAVRRTLKEEEQLVNSSDWGYDAQAFARWRPEYGYYPKQAGCTVATQASRQALWQVVNQIGGEEGYFFGNLLWKTRGAMDLLVGHRLAKGRPRRAYL
;
A
#
# COMPACT_ATOMS: atom_id res chain seq x y z
N ILE A 1 5.93 -12.04 -6.59
CA ILE A 1 5.20 -10.78 -6.32
C ILE A 1 4.20 -10.56 -7.43
N ILE A 2 2.98 -10.15 -7.06
CA ILE A 2 1.97 -9.70 -8.01
C ILE A 2 2.12 -8.19 -8.14
N GLY A 3 2.37 -7.71 -9.36
CA GLY A 3 2.45 -6.28 -9.69
C GLY A 3 1.07 -5.73 -10.00
N GLY A 4 0.35 -5.27 -8.99
CA GLY A 4 -0.99 -4.71 -9.14
C GLY A 4 -1.59 -4.27 -7.80
N ALA A 5 -2.63 -3.47 -7.86
CA ALA A 5 -3.38 -2.99 -6.70
C ALA A 5 -3.94 -4.15 -5.86
N GLY A 6 -3.94 -4.01 -4.54
CA GLY A 6 -4.40 -5.03 -3.61
C GLY A 6 -3.39 -6.14 -3.29
N SER A 7 -2.29 -6.26 -4.02
CA SER A 7 -1.20 -7.17 -3.67
C SER A 7 -0.41 -6.62 -2.47
N ALA A 8 -0.36 -7.37 -1.38
CA ALA A 8 0.27 -6.90 -0.14
C ALA A 8 1.73 -6.45 -0.34
N ALA A 9 2.50 -7.12 -1.18
CA ALA A 9 3.89 -6.75 -1.46
C ALA A 9 3.98 -5.47 -2.30
N PHE A 10 3.07 -5.28 -3.25
CA PHE A 10 2.98 -4.06 -4.05
C PHE A 10 2.55 -2.88 -3.18
N GLU A 11 1.54 -3.06 -2.31
CA GLU A 11 1.06 -2.04 -1.39
C GLU A 11 2.17 -1.59 -0.42
N VAL A 12 2.92 -2.52 0.15
CA VAL A 12 4.08 -2.19 1.01
C VAL A 12 5.11 -1.36 0.24
N MET A 13 5.42 -1.75 -0.99
CA MET A 13 6.38 -1.01 -1.82
C MET A 13 5.89 0.41 -2.10
N ARG A 14 4.63 0.55 -2.48
CA ARG A 14 4.00 1.83 -2.77
C ARG A 14 3.98 2.73 -1.54
N ASP A 15 3.47 2.22 -0.41
CA ASP A 15 3.39 2.96 0.84
C ASP A 15 4.76 3.47 1.30
N MET A 16 5.80 2.63 1.18
CA MET A 16 7.16 3.04 1.51
C MET A 16 7.66 4.16 0.60
N VAL A 17 7.44 4.07 -0.72
CA VAL A 17 7.89 5.10 -1.68
C VAL A 17 7.13 6.42 -1.49
N TYR A 18 5.83 6.36 -1.21
CA TYR A 18 5.01 7.56 -1.07
C TYR A 18 5.18 8.24 0.29
N ASN A 19 5.31 7.46 1.36
CA ASN A 19 5.26 7.97 2.73
C ASN A 19 6.64 8.22 3.37
N LEU A 20 7.71 7.61 2.85
CA LEU A 20 9.04 7.78 3.42
C LEU A 20 9.89 8.77 2.64
N PRO A 21 10.65 9.66 3.34
CA PRO A 21 11.61 10.54 2.69
C PRO A 21 12.86 9.80 2.22
N VAL A 22 13.22 8.71 2.92
CA VAL A 22 14.38 7.86 2.63
C VAL A 22 13.96 6.41 2.81
N LEU A 23 14.30 5.57 1.84
CA LEU A 23 14.07 4.13 1.92
C LEU A 23 15.28 3.46 2.55
N THR A 24 15.06 2.79 3.67
CA THR A 24 16.11 2.08 4.42
C THR A 24 15.79 0.58 4.53
N PRO A 25 15.70 -0.13 3.40
CA PRO A 25 15.36 -1.55 3.45
C PRO A 25 16.52 -2.38 4.04
N PRO A 26 16.19 -3.47 4.75
CA PRO A 26 17.19 -4.42 5.19
C PRO A 26 17.85 -5.18 4.02
N ARG A 27 18.83 -6.04 4.33
CA ARG A 27 19.61 -6.79 3.32
C ARG A 27 18.78 -7.64 2.35
N TRP A 28 17.58 -8.07 2.74
CA TRP A 28 16.68 -8.84 1.87
C TRP A 28 16.27 -8.12 0.59
N VAL A 29 16.47 -6.81 0.51
CA VAL A 29 16.21 -6.04 -0.72
C VAL A 29 16.97 -6.56 -1.94
N ARG A 30 18.02 -7.36 -1.73
CA ARG A 30 18.80 -8.00 -2.80
C ARG A 30 18.22 -9.31 -3.30
N SER A 31 17.28 -9.94 -2.56
CA SER A 31 16.61 -11.15 -3.01
C SER A 31 15.83 -10.90 -4.29
N ARG A 32 15.84 -11.91 -5.18
CA ARG A 32 15.29 -11.83 -6.52
C ARG A 32 13.95 -12.52 -6.60
N THR A 33 13.07 -11.99 -7.46
CA THR A 33 11.77 -12.59 -7.76
C THR A 33 11.45 -12.42 -9.24
N THR A 34 10.40 -13.09 -9.69
CA THR A 34 9.80 -12.94 -11.00
C THR A 34 8.44 -12.25 -10.85
N PRO A 35 8.37 -10.92 -10.74
CA PRO A 35 7.10 -10.22 -10.50
C PRO A 35 6.17 -10.41 -11.69
N VAL A 36 4.95 -10.91 -11.43
CA VAL A 36 3.90 -11.12 -12.41
C VAL A 36 2.88 -9.98 -12.35
N ALA A 37 2.44 -9.48 -13.49
CA ALA A 37 1.36 -8.49 -13.55
C ALA A 37 0.02 -9.13 -13.13
N LEU A 38 -0.79 -8.37 -12.38
CA LEU A 38 -2.11 -8.84 -11.93
C LEU A 38 -2.98 -9.28 -13.11
N GLU A 39 -2.97 -8.52 -14.19
CA GLU A 39 -3.73 -8.85 -15.41
C GLU A 39 -3.33 -10.23 -15.98
N ASN A 40 -2.02 -10.52 -16.06
CA ASN A 40 -1.56 -11.83 -16.55
C ASN A 40 -1.99 -12.96 -15.61
N LEU A 41 -1.91 -12.74 -14.29
CA LEU A 41 -2.34 -13.74 -13.33
C LEU A 41 -3.84 -14.00 -13.41
N LEU A 42 -4.66 -12.96 -13.62
CA LEU A 42 -6.10 -13.10 -13.79
C LEU A 42 -6.44 -13.91 -15.06
N VAL A 43 -5.74 -13.65 -16.17
CA VAL A 43 -5.89 -14.46 -17.39
C VAL A 43 -5.53 -15.91 -17.11
N ASP A 44 -4.41 -16.18 -16.42
CA ASP A 44 -4.03 -17.54 -16.04
C ASP A 44 -5.12 -18.25 -15.24
N LEU A 45 -5.68 -17.57 -14.24
CA LEU A 45 -6.72 -18.15 -13.36
C LEU A 45 -8.02 -18.43 -14.11
N VAL A 46 -8.43 -17.53 -15.01
CA VAL A 46 -9.66 -17.71 -15.80
C VAL A 46 -9.47 -18.81 -16.84
N GLU A 47 -8.35 -18.82 -17.57
CA GLU A 47 -8.10 -19.84 -18.59
C GLU A 47 -7.92 -21.23 -18.00
N LEU A 48 -7.38 -21.36 -16.78
CA LEU A 48 -7.29 -22.66 -16.09
C LEU A 48 -8.65 -23.34 -15.91
N LEU A 49 -9.75 -22.58 -15.85
CA LEU A 49 -11.12 -23.15 -15.79
C LEU A 49 -11.47 -23.90 -17.08
N ASN A 50 -10.86 -23.55 -18.20
CA ASN A 50 -11.05 -24.19 -19.49
C ASN A 50 -10.17 -25.45 -19.67
N HIS A 51 -9.29 -25.76 -18.70
CA HIS A 51 -8.38 -26.90 -18.69
C HIS A 51 -8.65 -27.86 -17.53
N PRO A 52 -9.81 -28.53 -17.49
CA PRO A 52 -10.13 -29.45 -16.39
C PRO A 52 -9.11 -30.59 -16.34
N SER A 53 -8.83 -31.07 -15.13
CA SER A 53 -7.91 -32.18 -14.91
C SER A 53 -8.39 -33.00 -13.73
N ASP A 54 -8.40 -34.32 -13.86
CA ASP A 54 -8.71 -35.25 -12.78
C ASP A 54 -7.56 -35.39 -11.78
N ALA A 55 -6.39 -34.88 -12.11
CA ALA A 55 -5.21 -34.93 -11.26
C ALA A 55 -4.93 -33.55 -10.63
N HIS A 56 -4.48 -33.56 -9.37
CA HIS A 56 -3.97 -32.35 -8.74
C HIS A 56 -2.70 -31.87 -9.47
N ARG A 57 -2.71 -30.62 -9.92
CA ARG A 57 -1.57 -29.97 -10.58
C ARG A 57 -1.22 -28.67 -9.91
N VAL A 58 0.06 -28.36 -9.81
CA VAL A 58 0.57 -27.08 -9.32
C VAL A 58 1.32 -26.41 -10.44
N PHE A 59 0.98 -25.18 -10.72
CA PHE A 59 1.66 -24.34 -11.70
C PHE A 59 2.29 -23.15 -11.00
N GLU A 60 3.47 -22.77 -11.44
CA GLU A 60 4.11 -21.54 -11.02
C GLU A 60 3.80 -20.44 -12.03
N ALA A 61 3.44 -19.24 -11.55
CA ALA A 61 3.20 -18.08 -12.39
C ALA A 61 4.35 -17.08 -12.21
N ALA A 62 4.97 -16.68 -13.30
CA ALA A 62 6.06 -15.72 -13.33
C ALA A 62 5.78 -14.57 -14.29
N GLY A 63 6.42 -13.43 -14.03
CA GLY A 63 6.54 -12.35 -15.01
C GLY A 63 7.76 -12.54 -15.91
N PRO A 64 7.94 -11.68 -16.92
CA PRO A 64 8.97 -11.85 -17.94
C PRO A 64 10.39 -11.53 -17.45
N GLU A 65 10.54 -10.98 -16.24
CA GLU A 65 11.80 -10.44 -15.75
C GLU A 65 12.14 -10.99 -14.36
N VAL A 66 13.44 -11.26 -14.14
CA VAL A 66 13.97 -11.55 -12.81
C VAL A 66 14.50 -10.26 -12.20
N LEU A 67 13.86 -9.76 -11.15
CA LEU A 67 14.20 -8.48 -10.51
C LEU A 67 14.46 -8.67 -9.02
N SER A 68 15.50 -8.01 -8.49
CA SER A 68 15.63 -7.85 -7.05
C SER A 68 14.59 -6.86 -6.52
N TYR A 69 14.27 -6.92 -5.23
CA TYR A 69 13.38 -5.92 -4.62
C TYR A 69 13.95 -4.52 -4.74
N GLN A 70 15.28 -4.36 -4.67
CA GLN A 70 15.94 -3.08 -4.90
C GLN A 70 15.65 -2.54 -6.30
N GLN A 71 15.76 -3.37 -7.33
CA GLN A 71 15.43 -2.98 -8.70
C GLN A 71 13.96 -2.62 -8.84
N GLN A 72 13.07 -3.38 -8.19
CA GLN A 72 11.64 -3.08 -8.21
C GLN A 72 11.34 -1.72 -7.55
N PHE A 73 11.96 -1.38 -6.41
CA PHE A 73 11.84 -0.05 -5.80
C PHE A 73 12.32 1.06 -6.73
N ILE A 74 13.50 0.89 -7.35
CA ILE A 74 14.07 1.89 -8.26
C ILE A 74 13.15 2.11 -9.47
N ARG A 75 12.67 1.02 -10.07
CA ARG A 75 11.78 1.09 -11.24
C ARG A 75 10.40 1.65 -10.87
N PHE A 76 9.86 1.27 -9.72
CA PHE A 76 8.62 1.86 -9.20
C PHE A 76 8.75 3.38 -9.01
N MET A 77 9.85 3.84 -8.40
CA MET A 77 10.12 5.27 -8.23
C MET A 77 10.22 5.99 -9.57
N ALA A 78 10.90 5.40 -10.55
CA ALA A 78 11.02 5.97 -11.90
C ALA A 78 9.65 6.12 -12.58
N VAL A 79 8.76 5.11 -12.46
CA VAL A 79 7.42 5.14 -13.04
C VAL A 79 6.50 6.13 -12.32
N SER A 80 6.56 6.17 -10.99
CA SER A 80 5.70 7.04 -10.15
C SER A 80 6.18 8.49 -10.06
N GLY A 81 7.30 8.85 -10.67
CA GLY A 81 7.89 10.18 -10.58
C GLY A 81 8.39 10.55 -9.17
N LYS A 82 8.53 9.57 -8.28
CA LYS A 82 9.04 9.78 -6.91
C LYS A 82 10.54 9.48 -6.86
N HIS A 83 11.29 10.35 -6.22
CA HIS A 83 12.74 10.17 -6.05
C HIS A 83 13.05 10.10 -4.56
N ARG A 84 13.42 8.92 -4.08
CA ARG A 84 13.78 8.67 -2.69
C ARG A 84 15.15 8.03 -2.62
N PRO A 85 16.06 8.52 -1.77
CA PRO A 85 17.32 7.83 -1.52
C PRO A 85 17.04 6.43 -0.98
N LEU A 86 17.70 5.41 -1.54
CA LEU A 86 17.59 4.02 -1.12
C LEU A 86 18.90 3.60 -0.50
N ILE A 87 18.92 3.48 0.83
CA ILE A 87 20.12 3.17 1.62
C ILE A 87 19.89 1.87 2.37
N PRO A 88 20.40 0.72 1.89
CA PRO A 88 20.25 -0.56 2.58
C PRO A 88 20.98 -0.53 3.92
N ILE A 89 20.25 -0.82 5.01
CA ILE A 89 20.82 -0.85 6.35
C ILE A 89 21.12 -2.30 6.76
N PRO A 90 22.28 -2.59 7.33
CA PRO A 90 22.65 -3.94 7.78
C PRO A 90 22.03 -4.33 9.13
N LEU A 91 20.81 -3.88 9.43
CA LEU A 91 20.16 -4.15 10.71
C LEU A 91 19.56 -5.56 10.76
N PRO A 92 19.89 -6.37 11.79
CA PRO A 92 19.37 -7.74 11.94
C PRO A 92 17.99 -7.80 12.63
N THR A 93 17.08 -6.88 12.38
CA THR A 93 15.94 -6.63 13.27
C THR A 93 14.62 -7.10 12.67
N ARG A 94 14.25 -8.36 12.96
CA ARG A 94 12.98 -8.96 12.54
C ARG A 94 11.75 -8.21 13.08
N TRP A 95 11.74 -7.87 14.36
CA TRP A 95 10.57 -7.25 14.99
C TRP A 95 10.52 -5.73 14.82
N ILE A 96 11.67 -5.05 14.72
CA ILE A 96 11.70 -3.62 14.35
C ILE A 96 11.18 -3.44 12.92
N SER A 97 11.54 -4.33 11.99
CA SER A 97 11.03 -4.27 10.62
C SER A 97 9.51 -4.47 10.57
N VAL A 98 8.95 -5.39 11.37
CA VAL A 98 7.50 -5.60 11.44
C VAL A 98 6.79 -4.40 12.07
N TRP A 99 7.33 -3.86 13.18
CA TRP A 99 6.77 -2.68 13.82
C TRP A 99 6.80 -1.47 12.90
N PHE A 100 7.93 -1.24 12.24
CA PHE A 100 8.12 -0.17 11.28
C PHE A 100 7.11 -0.24 10.12
N LEU A 101 6.95 -1.41 9.51
CA LEU A 101 5.96 -1.61 8.46
C LEU A 101 4.53 -1.39 8.98
N ASN A 102 4.24 -1.83 10.21
CA ASN A 102 2.92 -1.63 10.80
C ASN A 102 2.55 -0.14 10.96
N VAL A 103 3.54 0.72 11.19
CA VAL A 103 3.32 2.18 11.30
C VAL A 103 3.20 2.84 9.94
N ILE A 104 3.96 2.39 8.94
CA ILE A 104 4.12 3.07 7.65
C ILE A 104 3.16 2.54 6.60
N THR A 105 2.83 1.25 6.66
CA THR A 105 2.00 0.62 5.63
C THR A 105 0.60 0.31 6.15
N SER A 106 -0.35 0.24 5.22
CA SER A 106 -1.72 -0.17 5.49
C SER A 106 -1.88 -1.69 5.69
N VAL A 107 -0.82 -2.47 5.39
CA VAL A 107 -0.85 -3.95 5.45
C VAL A 107 -0.87 -4.45 6.88
N PRO A 108 -1.77 -5.38 7.25
CA PRO A 108 -1.84 -5.96 8.59
C PRO A 108 -0.52 -6.61 9.03
N PRO A 109 -0.15 -6.52 10.34
CA PRO A 109 1.12 -7.04 10.85
C PRO A 109 1.35 -8.53 10.62
N THR A 110 0.28 -9.32 10.63
CA THR A 110 0.33 -10.77 10.37
C THR A 110 0.79 -11.07 8.96
N ILE A 111 0.25 -10.34 7.97
CA ILE A 111 0.63 -10.44 6.56
C ILE A 111 2.03 -9.89 6.36
N ALA A 112 2.33 -8.71 6.92
CA ALA A 112 3.66 -8.10 6.84
C ALA A 112 4.76 -9.02 7.38
N LYS A 113 4.50 -9.72 8.50
CA LYS A 113 5.45 -10.69 9.08
C LYS A 113 5.72 -11.87 8.13
N ALA A 114 4.67 -12.44 7.53
CA ALA A 114 4.81 -13.54 6.57
C ALA A 114 5.60 -13.09 5.33
N LEU A 115 5.29 -11.90 4.80
CA LEU A 115 6.03 -11.32 3.68
C LEU A 115 7.51 -11.16 3.99
N ILE A 116 7.88 -10.54 5.13
CA ILE A 116 9.28 -10.34 5.52
C ILE A 116 10.03 -11.69 5.64
N GLN A 117 9.37 -12.73 6.10
CA GLN A 117 9.99 -14.07 6.18
C GLN A 117 10.29 -14.61 4.78
N GLY A 118 9.38 -14.46 3.84
CA GLY A 118 9.56 -14.88 2.44
C GLY A 118 10.61 -14.06 1.68
N LEU A 119 10.73 -12.75 1.99
CA LEU A 119 11.64 -11.84 1.30
C LEU A 119 13.13 -12.16 1.44
N LYS A 120 13.52 -13.08 2.33
CA LYS A 120 14.93 -13.46 2.57
C LYS A 120 15.49 -14.38 1.52
N HIS A 121 14.64 -15.01 0.75
CA HIS A 121 15.00 -16.02 -0.23
C HIS A 121 14.70 -15.53 -1.64
N ASP A 122 15.50 -15.98 -2.59
CA ASP A 122 15.16 -15.81 -3.99
C ASP A 122 13.89 -16.63 -4.29
N LEU A 123 12.91 -16.01 -4.90
CA LEU A 123 11.63 -16.62 -5.28
C LEU A 123 11.48 -16.47 -6.81
N ILE A 124 12.26 -17.27 -7.53
CA ILE A 124 12.26 -17.30 -8.98
C ILE A 124 11.36 -18.46 -9.40
N ALA A 125 10.21 -18.14 -9.98
CA ALA A 125 9.24 -19.12 -10.45
C ALA A 125 9.59 -19.60 -11.86
N ASP A 126 9.29 -20.87 -12.13
CA ASP A 126 9.40 -21.49 -13.47
C ASP A 126 7.99 -21.66 -14.07
N ASP A 127 7.60 -20.75 -14.92
CA ASP A 127 6.25 -20.74 -15.52
C ASP A 127 6.13 -21.50 -16.84
N ARG A 128 7.18 -22.19 -17.31
CA ARG A 128 7.20 -22.90 -18.60
C ARG A 128 6.02 -23.84 -18.77
N ALA A 129 5.68 -24.61 -17.73
CA ALA A 129 4.54 -25.53 -17.77
C ALA A 129 3.20 -24.78 -17.92
N LEU A 130 3.05 -23.65 -17.23
CA LEU A 130 1.87 -22.81 -17.34
C LEU A 130 1.79 -22.13 -18.70
N ARG A 131 2.92 -21.61 -19.22
CA ARG A 131 2.98 -20.97 -20.55
C ARG A 131 2.75 -21.95 -21.69
N ALA A 132 3.14 -23.21 -21.54
CA ALA A 132 2.83 -24.24 -22.51
C ALA A 132 1.32 -24.55 -22.58
N LEU A 133 0.62 -24.42 -21.45
CA LEU A 133 -0.82 -24.64 -21.37
C LEU A 133 -1.61 -23.39 -21.77
N ILE A 134 -1.18 -22.22 -21.29
CA ILE A 134 -1.83 -20.92 -21.48
C ILE A 134 -0.81 -19.94 -22.05
N PRO A 135 -0.63 -19.93 -23.39
CA PRO A 135 0.25 -18.96 -24.04
C PRO A 135 -0.32 -17.54 -23.88
N GLN A 136 0.47 -16.61 -23.34
CA GLN A 136 0.12 -15.19 -23.29
C GLN A 136 1.37 -14.31 -23.32
N THR A 137 1.21 -13.06 -23.74
CA THR A 137 2.26 -12.05 -23.65
C THR A 137 2.32 -11.51 -22.24
N LEU A 138 3.48 -11.69 -21.59
CA LEU A 138 3.67 -11.23 -20.22
C LEU A 138 4.00 -9.74 -20.19
N ILE A 139 3.37 -9.02 -19.27
CA ILE A 139 3.52 -7.58 -19.10
C ILE A 139 4.77 -7.32 -18.25
N PRO A 140 5.72 -6.50 -18.72
CA PRO A 140 6.90 -6.10 -17.93
C PRO A 140 6.52 -5.32 -16.69
N PHE A 141 7.37 -5.39 -15.65
CA PHE A 141 7.11 -4.78 -14.34
C PHE A 141 6.75 -3.29 -14.43
N ASP A 142 7.52 -2.49 -15.18
CA ASP A 142 7.26 -1.05 -15.30
C ASP A 142 5.90 -0.75 -15.95
N GLN A 143 5.51 -1.58 -16.91
CA GLN A 143 4.22 -1.42 -17.56
C GLN A 143 3.07 -1.79 -16.64
N ALA A 144 3.22 -2.86 -15.85
CA ALA A 144 2.24 -3.24 -14.84
C ALA A 144 2.06 -2.12 -13.79
N VAL A 145 3.16 -1.58 -13.25
CA VAL A 145 3.12 -0.44 -12.33
C VAL A 145 2.43 0.78 -12.95
N ARG A 146 2.79 1.12 -14.20
CA ARG A 146 2.20 2.29 -14.88
C ARG A 146 0.70 2.13 -15.10
N ARG A 147 0.24 0.93 -15.48
CA ARG A 147 -1.19 0.65 -15.66
C ARG A 147 -1.93 0.77 -14.33
N THR A 148 -1.42 0.13 -13.27
CA THR A 148 -2.00 0.21 -11.93
C THR A 148 -2.14 1.65 -11.46
N LEU A 149 -1.07 2.47 -11.54
CA LEU A 149 -1.13 3.86 -11.10
C LEU A 149 -2.10 4.70 -11.94
N LYS A 150 -2.21 4.43 -13.24
CA LYS A 150 -3.17 5.11 -14.11
C LYS A 150 -4.61 4.73 -13.81
N GLU A 151 -4.88 3.46 -13.54
CA GLU A 151 -6.21 2.98 -13.14
C GLU A 151 -6.64 3.61 -11.81
N GLU A 152 -5.72 3.68 -10.85
CA GLU A 152 -5.95 4.36 -9.58
C GLU A 152 -6.36 5.82 -9.76
N GLU A 153 -5.68 6.55 -10.65
CA GLU A 153 -6.03 7.94 -10.97
C GLU A 153 -7.44 8.06 -11.56
N GLN A 154 -7.88 7.08 -12.33
CA GLN A 154 -9.20 7.07 -12.95
C GLN A 154 -10.32 6.70 -11.97
N LEU A 155 -10.01 5.87 -10.96
CA LEU A 155 -10.97 5.47 -9.91
C LEU A 155 -11.26 6.61 -8.93
N VAL A 156 -10.36 7.60 -8.83
CA VAL A 156 -10.55 8.76 -7.97
C VAL A 156 -11.49 9.75 -8.63
N ASN A 157 -12.75 9.77 -8.17
CA ASN A 157 -13.75 10.69 -8.67
C ASN A 157 -13.91 11.91 -7.73
N SER A 158 -13.68 13.11 -8.25
CA SER A 158 -13.72 14.34 -7.45
C SER A 158 -15.11 14.64 -6.84
N SER A 159 -16.17 14.13 -7.45
CA SER A 159 -17.52 14.32 -6.96
C SER A 159 -17.80 13.54 -5.66
N ASP A 160 -17.05 12.48 -5.38
CA ASP A 160 -17.30 11.61 -4.23
C ASP A 160 -16.74 12.19 -2.92
N TRP A 161 -15.81 13.15 -3.02
CA TRP A 161 -15.15 13.76 -1.87
C TRP A 161 -15.61 15.17 -1.52
N GLY A 162 -16.61 15.69 -2.22
CA GLY A 162 -17.16 17.02 -1.96
C GLY A 162 -16.14 18.13 -2.22
N TYR A 163 -15.95 19.02 -1.26
CA TYR A 163 -15.28 20.30 -1.48
C TYR A 163 -13.78 20.36 -1.14
N ASP A 164 -13.19 19.30 -0.61
CA ASP A 164 -11.77 19.33 -0.26
C ASP A 164 -10.89 18.76 -1.38
N ALA A 165 -10.58 19.61 -2.36
CA ALA A 165 -9.70 19.27 -3.47
C ALA A 165 -8.28 18.86 -3.03
N GLN A 166 -7.80 19.34 -1.86
CA GLN A 166 -6.48 18.98 -1.37
C GLN A 166 -6.48 17.60 -0.70
N ALA A 167 -7.53 17.30 0.08
CA ALA A 167 -7.71 15.96 0.64
C ALA A 167 -7.88 14.93 -0.49
N PHE A 168 -8.69 15.28 -1.49
CA PHE A 168 -8.89 14.47 -2.68
C PHE A 168 -7.60 14.23 -3.47
N ALA A 169 -6.80 15.24 -3.72
CA ALA A 169 -5.53 15.10 -4.44
C ALA A 169 -4.50 14.20 -3.72
N ARG A 170 -4.69 13.97 -2.41
CA ARG A 170 -3.83 13.09 -1.59
C ARG A 170 -4.46 11.74 -1.31
N TRP A 171 -5.76 11.62 -1.49
CA TRP A 171 -6.46 10.37 -1.27
C TRP A 171 -6.06 9.32 -2.31
N ARG A 172 -5.92 8.10 -1.84
CA ARG A 172 -5.62 6.94 -2.67
C ARG A 172 -6.57 5.82 -2.27
N PRO A 173 -7.50 5.41 -3.15
CA PRO A 173 -8.49 4.37 -2.84
C PRO A 173 -7.85 3.04 -2.45
N GLU A 174 -6.67 2.77 -2.96
CA GLU A 174 -5.89 1.56 -2.70
C GLU A 174 -5.45 1.44 -1.25
N TYR A 175 -5.35 2.51 -0.51
CA TYR A 175 -5.12 2.45 0.94
C TYR A 175 -6.29 1.78 1.68
N GLY A 176 -7.44 1.61 1.03
CA GLY A 176 -8.58 0.90 1.55
C GLY A 176 -8.46 -0.63 1.54
N TYR A 177 -7.53 -1.22 0.77
CA TYR A 177 -7.39 -2.68 0.72
C TYR A 177 -7.06 -3.31 2.06
N TYR A 178 -6.27 -2.61 2.87
CA TYR A 178 -5.91 -3.04 4.23
C TYR A 178 -6.16 -1.92 5.23
N PRO A 179 -7.42 -1.50 5.43
CA PRO A 179 -7.73 -0.37 6.29
C PRO A 179 -7.40 -0.68 7.74
N LYS A 180 -6.72 0.24 8.41
CA LYS A 180 -6.58 0.20 9.86
C LYS A 180 -7.85 0.79 10.48
N GLN A 181 -8.56 -0.02 11.24
CA GLN A 181 -9.80 0.39 11.90
C GLN A 181 -9.64 0.32 13.40
N ALA A 182 -10.17 1.32 14.09
CA ALA A 182 -10.33 1.33 15.51
C ALA A 182 -11.71 1.92 15.84
N GLY A 183 -12.42 1.31 16.74
CA GLY A 183 -13.73 1.78 17.12
C GLY A 183 -14.23 1.10 18.40
N CYS A 184 -15.14 1.78 19.07
CA CYS A 184 -15.88 1.21 20.19
C CYS A 184 -17.31 1.74 20.17
N THR A 185 -18.21 1.04 20.82
CA THR A 185 -19.58 1.48 21.04
C THR A 185 -19.76 1.74 22.53
N VAL A 186 -20.22 2.96 22.86
CA VAL A 186 -20.48 3.36 24.25
C VAL A 186 -21.93 3.78 24.37
N ALA A 187 -22.63 3.22 25.34
CA ALA A 187 -23.98 3.65 25.71
C ALA A 187 -23.91 4.97 26.49
N THR A 188 -24.79 5.90 26.14
CA THR A 188 -24.88 7.20 26.81
C THR A 188 -26.33 7.62 26.98
N GLN A 189 -26.62 8.41 28.02
CA GLN A 189 -27.91 9.05 28.26
C GLN A 189 -27.98 10.47 27.68
N ALA A 190 -26.90 10.97 27.06
CA ALA A 190 -26.88 12.28 26.45
C ALA A 190 -27.84 12.37 25.28
N SER A 191 -28.46 13.54 25.10
CA SER A 191 -29.34 13.79 23.95
C SER A 191 -28.57 13.76 22.63
N ARG A 192 -29.24 13.44 21.53
CA ARG A 192 -28.64 13.47 20.18
C ARG A 192 -28.02 14.81 19.85
N GLN A 193 -28.65 15.90 20.29
CA GLN A 193 -28.20 17.26 20.05
C GLN A 193 -26.89 17.56 20.81
N ALA A 194 -26.78 17.11 22.06
CA ALA A 194 -25.56 17.24 22.85
C ALA A 194 -24.39 16.44 22.25
N LEU A 195 -24.67 15.22 21.81
CA LEU A 195 -23.69 14.38 21.10
C LEU A 195 -23.22 15.04 19.81
N TRP A 196 -24.16 15.59 19.04
CA TRP A 196 -23.85 16.29 17.79
C TRP A 196 -22.96 17.51 17.98
N GLN A 197 -23.21 18.29 19.03
CA GLN A 197 -22.37 19.44 19.39
C GLN A 197 -20.93 18.99 19.68
N VAL A 198 -20.73 17.90 20.43
CA VAL A 198 -19.39 17.38 20.72
C VAL A 198 -18.71 16.87 19.47
N VAL A 199 -19.43 16.11 18.62
CA VAL A 199 -18.87 15.58 17.37
C VAL A 199 -18.41 16.72 16.44
N ASN A 200 -19.17 17.82 16.40
CA ASN A 200 -18.81 18.98 15.58
C ASN A 200 -17.57 19.74 16.06
N GLN A 201 -17.19 19.57 17.31
CA GLN A 201 -15.98 20.19 17.87
C GLN A 201 -14.70 19.39 17.58
N ILE A 202 -14.84 18.12 17.18
CA ILE A 202 -13.68 17.25 16.92
C ILE A 202 -12.84 17.82 15.77
N GLY A 203 -11.54 17.99 16.02
CA GLY A 203 -10.58 18.51 15.03
C GLY A 203 -10.57 20.03 14.88
N GLY A 204 -11.45 20.75 15.58
CA GLY A 204 -11.46 22.21 15.66
C GLY A 204 -10.49 22.77 16.70
N GLU A 205 -10.90 23.83 17.40
CA GLU A 205 -10.10 24.48 18.47
C GLU A 205 -9.81 23.53 19.64
N GLU A 206 -10.76 22.66 20.00
CA GLU A 206 -10.65 21.65 21.05
C GLU A 206 -9.77 20.46 20.66
N GLY A 207 -9.41 20.35 19.37
CA GLY A 207 -8.62 19.24 18.85
C GLY A 207 -9.41 17.93 18.89
N TYR A 208 -8.75 16.86 19.34
CA TYR A 208 -9.35 15.52 19.42
C TYR A 208 -9.72 15.11 20.85
N PHE A 209 -9.82 16.05 21.78
CA PHE A 209 -10.06 15.87 23.21
C PHE A 209 -9.02 15.02 23.94
N PHE A 210 -8.48 14.02 23.26
CA PHE A 210 -7.47 13.11 23.77
C PHE A 210 -6.26 13.05 22.83
N GLY A 211 -5.06 13.00 23.41
CA GLY A 211 -3.83 12.82 22.65
C GLY A 211 -3.40 14.03 21.79
N ASN A 212 -3.86 15.24 22.08
CA ASN A 212 -3.53 16.45 21.32
C ASN A 212 -2.00 16.66 21.18
N LEU A 213 -1.21 16.23 22.18
CA LEU A 213 0.26 16.26 22.08
C LEU A 213 0.77 15.34 20.97
N LEU A 214 0.21 14.15 20.85
CA LEU A 214 0.58 13.19 19.79
C LEU A 214 0.25 13.74 18.39
N TRP A 215 -0.90 14.40 18.25
CA TRP A 215 -1.29 15.05 17.01
C TRP A 215 -0.37 16.21 16.64
N LYS A 216 0.05 17.02 17.63
CA LYS A 216 1.03 18.09 17.42
C LYS A 216 2.40 17.53 17.00
N THR A 217 2.83 16.46 17.65
CA THR A 217 4.09 15.76 17.30
C THR A 217 4.03 15.22 15.88
N ARG A 218 2.92 14.58 15.51
CA ARG A 218 2.70 14.11 14.14
C ARG A 218 2.77 15.26 13.14
N GLY A 219 2.10 16.38 13.43
CA GLY A 219 2.15 17.55 12.56
C GLY A 219 3.57 18.11 12.39
N ALA A 220 4.37 18.10 13.44
CA ALA A 220 5.78 18.48 13.35
C ALA A 220 6.59 17.50 12.51
N MET A 221 6.35 16.19 12.63
CA MET A 221 6.97 15.17 11.80
C MET A 221 6.55 15.32 10.32
N ASP A 222 5.29 15.60 10.04
CA ASP A 222 4.80 15.84 8.69
C ASP A 222 5.51 17.02 8.03
N LEU A 223 5.80 18.09 8.79
CA LEU A 223 6.59 19.23 8.30
C LEU A 223 8.04 18.84 7.96
N LEU A 224 8.68 18.04 8.81
CA LEU A 224 10.05 17.56 8.58
C LEU A 224 10.16 16.70 7.31
N VAL A 225 9.07 16.00 6.96
CA VAL A 225 8.99 15.15 5.76
C VAL A 225 8.55 15.93 4.51
N GLY A 226 8.33 17.26 4.66
CA GLY A 226 7.94 18.13 3.55
C GLY A 226 6.46 18.06 3.21
N HIS A 227 5.64 17.48 4.06
CA HIS A 227 4.19 17.57 3.96
C HIS A 227 3.71 18.90 4.54
N ARG A 228 2.81 19.60 3.85
CA ARG A 228 2.13 20.75 4.43
C ARG A 228 1.25 20.27 5.57
N LEU A 229 1.33 20.95 6.72
CA LEU A 229 0.35 20.74 7.80
C LEU A 229 -1.04 20.77 7.20
N ALA A 230 -1.80 19.69 7.39
CA ALA A 230 -3.21 19.74 7.15
C ALA A 230 -3.78 20.86 8.04
N LYS A 231 -4.32 21.92 7.43
CA LYS A 231 -5.05 22.92 8.18
C LYS A 231 -6.14 22.15 8.92
N GLY A 232 -6.18 22.28 10.22
CA GLY A 232 -7.21 21.68 11.03
C GLY A 232 -8.61 22.01 10.49
N ARG A 233 -9.61 21.28 10.94
CA ARG A 233 -11.00 21.51 10.56
C ARG A 233 -11.32 23.00 10.76
N PRO A 234 -12.04 23.68 9.83
CA PRO A 234 -12.43 25.06 10.03
C PRO A 234 -13.14 25.26 11.37
N ARG A 235 -12.93 26.40 12.03
CA ARG A 235 -13.54 26.72 13.32
C ARG A 235 -15.06 26.70 13.34
N ARG A 236 -15.69 26.85 12.17
CA ARG A 236 -17.15 26.75 12.00
C ARG A 236 -17.52 25.41 11.42
N ALA A 237 -18.42 24.69 12.08
CA ALA A 237 -19.05 23.52 11.55
C ALA A 237 -19.80 23.89 10.27
N TYR A 238 -19.38 23.31 9.15
CA TYR A 238 -20.15 23.32 7.93
C TYR A 238 -21.04 22.07 7.95
N LEU A 239 -22.21 22.20 8.53
CA LEU A 239 -23.34 21.29 8.33
C LEU A 239 -24.61 22.10 8.45
#